data_c1b1185a60dd2cf446679daf6789fd31
#
_entry.id   c1b1185a60dd2cf446679daf6789fd31
#
_cell.length_a   1.000
_cell.length_b   1.000
_cell.length_c   1.000
_cell.angle_alpha   90.00
_cell.angle_beta   90.00
_cell.angle_gamma   90.00
#
_symmetry.space_group_name_H-M   'P 1'
#
loop_
_entity.id
_entity.type
_entity.pdbx_description
1 polymer ?
#
loop_
_entity_poly.entity_id
_entity_poly.type
_entity_poly.pdbx_seq_one_letter_code
_entity_poly.pdbx_strand_id
1 'polypeptide(L)' 'SAAEITAFTRAIHRVANKTGIVDSGYRVISNIGRHGHQEVPHLHMHVLGGGPIGPLVVGR' A
#
# COMPACT_ATOMS: atom_id res chain seq x y z
N SER A 1 15.37 -7.73 1.53
CA SER A 1 15.92 -8.21 2.81
C SER A 1 14.93 -7.97 3.94
N ALA A 2 15.13 -8.65 5.05
CA ALA A 2 14.27 -8.48 6.24
C ALA A 2 14.32 -7.04 6.75
N ALA A 3 15.47 -6.41 6.70
CA ALA A 3 15.63 -5.02 7.13
C ALA A 3 14.82 -4.06 6.25
N GLU A 4 14.79 -4.29 4.95
CA GLU A 4 14.02 -3.48 4.02
C GLU A 4 12.52 -3.65 4.24
N ILE A 5 12.06 -4.88 4.46
CA ILE A 5 10.66 -5.18 4.73
C ILE A 5 10.21 -4.47 6.01
N THR A 6 11.04 -4.52 7.05
CA THR A 6 10.76 -3.83 8.31
C THR A 6 10.67 -2.32 8.11
N ALA A 7 11.59 -1.75 7.35
CA ALA A 7 11.60 -0.31 7.06
C ALA A 7 10.34 0.12 6.31
N PHE A 8 9.92 -0.65 5.31
CA PHE A 8 8.68 -0.39 4.56
C PHE A 8 7.45 -0.44 5.47
N THR A 9 7.35 -1.47 6.30
CA THR A 9 6.22 -1.63 7.20
C THR A 9 6.11 -0.47 8.19
N ARG A 10 7.24 -0.05 8.75
CA ARG A 10 7.28 1.10 9.65
C ARG A 10 6.91 2.41 8.95
N ALA A 11 7.38 2.60 7.72
CA ALA A 11 7.06 3.79 6.94
C ALA A 11 5.55 3.86 6.64
N ILE A 12 4.93 2.73 6.27
CA ILE A 12 3.50 2.65 6.02
C ILE A 12 2.71 3.06 7.27
N HIS A 13 3.08 2.52 8.42
CA HIS A 13 2.40 2.84 9.68
C HIS A 13 2.55 4.33 10.02
N ARG A 14 3.72 4.90 9.80
CA ARG A 14 3.98 6.32 10.05
C ARG A 14 3.13 7.22 9.15
N VAL A 15 3.04 6.89 7.86
CA VAL A 15 2.22 7.63 6.91
C VAL A 15 0.74 7.54 7.30
N ALA A 16 0.25 6.36 7.66
CA ALA A 16 -1.14 6.17 8.07
C ALA A 16 -1.48 6.99 9.31
N ASN A 17 -0.58 7.04 10.28
CA ASN A 17 -0.77 7.86 11.48
C ASN A 17 -0.82 9.35 11.16
N LYS A 18 0.10 9.83 10.33
CA LYS A 18 0.17 11.25 9.96
C LYS A 18 -1.05 11.72 9.19
N THR A 19 -1.61 10.85 8.35
CA THR A 19 -2.79 11.19 7.54
C THR A 19 -4.10 10.91 8.24
N GLY A 20 -4.07 10.30 9.44
CA GLY A 20 -5.27 10.08 10.25
C GLY A 20 -6.19 8.98 9.74
N ILE A 21 -5.66 8.02 8.99
CA ILE A 21 -6.47 6.95 8.38
C ILE A 21 -6.41 5.62 9.13
N VAL A 22 -5.74 5.58 10.29
CA VAL A 22 -5.57 4.33 11.06
C VAL A 22 -6.90 3.79 11.55
N ASP A 23 -7.74 4.64 12.16
CA ASP A 23 -8.98 4.20 12.77
C ASP A 23 -10.04 3.76 11.75
N SER A 24 -10.15 4.48 10.64
CA SER A 24 -11.11 4.14 9.58
C SER A 24 -10.61 3.01 8.68
N GLY A 25 -9.32 2.82 8.64
CA GLY A 25 -8.71 1.77 7.83
C GLY A 25 -8.10 2.29 6.53
N TYR A 26 -7.21 1.51 5.99
CA TYR A 26 -6.51 1.86 4.75
C TYR A 26 -6.07 0.58 4.04
N ARG A 27 -5.72 0.73 2.76
CA ARG A 27 -5.25 -0.38 1.94
C ARG A 27 -3.83 -0.11 1.47
N VAL A 28 -3.00 -1.15 1.52
CA VAL A 28 -1.64 -1.09 0.99
C VAL A 28 -1.59 -1.98 -0.25
N ILE A 29 -1.06 -1.44 -1.34
CA ILE A 29 -0.97 -2.16 -2.62
C ILE A 29 0.46 -2.09 -3.12
N SER A 30 1.01 -3.25 -3.52
CA SER A 30 2.27 -3.34 -4.23
C SER A 30 2.04 -4.13 -5.51
N ASN A 31 2.33 -3.52 -6.66
CA ASN A 31 2.20 -4.17 -7.96
C ASN A 31 3.56 -4.70 -8.37
N ILE A 32 3.61 -5.99 -8.71
CA ILE A 32 4.86 -6.68 -9.01
C ILE A 32 4.73 -7.36 -10.37
N GLY A 33 5.67 -7.09 -11.25
CA GLY A 33 5.75 -7.71 -12.54
C GLY A 33 4.67 -7.25 -13.51
N ARG A 34 4.68 -7.83 -14.71
CA ARG A 34 3.82 -7.40 -15.81
C ARG A 34 2.34 -7.64 -15.53
N HIS A 35 1.98 -8.81 -15.02
CA HIS A 35 0.59 -9.15 -14.73
C HIS A 35 0.06 -8.40 -13.51
N GLY A 36 0.93 -7.89 -12.65
CA GLY A 36 0.57 -7.01 -11.55
C GLY A 36 0.52 -5.53 -11.94
N HIS A 37 0.75 -5.22 -13.22
CA HIS A 37 0.74 -3.86 -13.73
C HIS A 37 1.77 -2.97 -13.02
N GLN A 38 2.99 -3.49 -12.86
CA GLN A 38 4.09 -2.74 -12.25
C GLN A 38 4.60 -1.69 -13.24
N GLU A 39 4.47 -0.43 -12.91
CA GLU A 39 4.91 0.68 -13.75
C GLU A 39 6.31 1.16 -13.40
N VAL A 40 6.74 0.95 -12.17
CA VAL A 40 8.05 1.36 -11.66
C VAL A 40 8.91 0.11 -11.50
N PRO A 41 10.14 0.06 -12.04
CA PRO A 41 10.95 -1.16 -12.06
C PRO A 41 11.65 -1.48 -10.72
N HIS A 42 11.13 -1.00 -9.62
CA HIS A 42 11.62 -1.32 -8.29
C HIS A 42 10.44 -1.40 -7.32
N LEU A 43 10.68 -2.01 -6.16
CA LEU A 43 9.63 -2.19 -5.16
C LEU A 43 9.09 -0.84 -4.72
N HIS A 44 7.76 -0.69 -4.83
CA HIS A 44 7.10 0.46 -4.27
C HIS A 44 5.69 0.09 -3.83
N MET A 45 5.13 0.86 -2.91
CA MET A 45 3.83 0.58 -2.32
C MET A 45 2.97 1.83 -2.29
N HIS A 46 1.66 1.62 -2.53
CA HIS A 46 0.66 2.67 -2.42
C HIS A 46 -0.11 2.49 -1.12
N VAL A 47 -0.42 3.59 -0.46
CA VAL A 47 -1.28 3.60 0.72
C VAL A 47 -2.52 4.42 0.37
N LEU A 48 -3.70 3.79 0.45
CA LEU A 48 -4.97 4.42 0.10
C LEU A 48 -5.90 4.41 1.31
N GLY A 49 -6.50 5.55 1.58
CA GLY A 49 -7.43 5.69 2.69
C GLY A 49 -8.17 7.01 2.60
N GLY A 50 -8.94 7.32 3.65
CA GLY A 50 -9.70 8.56 3.72
C GLY A 50 -11.13 8.43 3.20
N GLY A 51 -11.50 7.28 2.67
CA GLY A 51 -12.84 6.97 2.21
C GLY A 51 -12.97 5.49 1.85
N PRO A 52 -14.18 5.00 1.61
CA PRO A 52 -14.38 3.60 1.21
C PRO A 52 -13.69 3.33 -0.14
N ILE A 53 -12.94 2.23 -0.19
CA ILE A 53 -12.16 1.89 -1.38
C ILE A 53 -12.86 0.83 -2.23
N GLY A 54 -13.72 0.03 -1.60
CA GLY A 54 -14.43 -1.04 -2.28
C GLY A 54 -13.72 -2.39 -2.14
N PRO A 55 -14.20 -3.40 -2.86
CA PRO A 55 -13.65 -4.75 -2.77
C PRO A 55 -12.21 -4.81 -3.26
N LEU A 56 -11.50 -5.85 -2.83
CA LEU A 56 -10.09 -6.03 -3.14
C LEU A 56 -9.82 -6.12 -4.65
N VAL A 57 -10.68 -6.81 -5.37
CA VAL A 57 -10.56 -6.97 -6.82
C VAL A 57 -11.83 -6.48 -7.49
N VAL A 58 -11.68 -5.58 -8.48
CA VAL A 58 -12.77 -5.02 -9.27
C VAL A 58 -12.45 -5.16 -10.75
N GLY A 59 -13.49 -5.05 -11.60
CA GLY A 59 -13.31 -5.06 -13.05
C GLY A 59 -13.01 -6.43 -13.64
N ARG A 60 -13.45 -7.48 -13.01
CA ARG A 60 -13.25 -8.85 -13.49
C ARG A 60 -14.49 -9.34 -14.22
#